data_74ced3a34089a6fffe4d9868409a59d2
#
_entry.id   74ced3a34089a6fffe4d9868409a59d2
#
_cell.length_a   1.000
_cell.length_b   1.000
_cell.length_c   1.000
_cell.angle_alpha   90.00
_cell.angle_beta   90.00
_cell.angle_gamma   90.00
#
_symmetry.space_group_name_H-M   'P 1'
#
loop_
_entity.id
_entity.type
_entity.pdbx_description
1 polymer ?
#
loop_
_entity_poly.entity_id
_entity_poly.type
_entity_poly.pdbx_seq_one_letter_code
_entity_poly.pdbx_strand_id
1 'polypeptide(L)'
;MQWMPISEQAGKAWGVSPRLITAIIAVESGGNPTLVSKSNAVGLMQLKASTAGREVYRYMGWSGQPSTSELKNPERNISMGTAYLSIMEHGVLKGIKDAEVMQYALVVSYVNGAGALLRTFSSDRKEAIEEINDMD
;
A
#
# COMPACT_ATOMS: atom_id res chain seq x y z
N MET A 1 19.13 7.40 1.12
CA MET A 1 18.11 7.26 2.15
C MET A 1 18.20 5.89 2.79
N GLN A 2 18.06 5.82 4.10
CA GLN A 2 18.31 4.60 4.90
C GLN A 2 17.46 3.39 4.47
N TRP A 3 16.21 3.64 4.06
CA TRP A 3 15.27 2.55 3.74
C TRP A 3 15.23 2.20 2.25
N MET A 4 16.04 2.86 1.43
CA MET A 4 16.05 2.61 -0.02
C MET A 4 16.48 1.18 -0.36
N PRO A 5 17.56 0.62 0.24
CA PRO A 5 17.97 -0.74 -0.13
C PRO A 5 16.88 -1.78 0.11
N ILE A 6 16.19 -1.71 1.24
CA ILE A 6 15.11 -2.65 1.57
C ILE A 6 13.92 -2.41 0.62
N SER A 7 13.64 -1.15 0.32
CA SER A 7 12.57 -0.78 -0.62
C SER A 7 12.85 -1.28 -2.03
N GLU A 8 14.11 -1.24 -2.46
CA GLU A 8 14.50 -1.78 -3.77
C GLU A 8 14.28 -3.28 -3.85
N GLN A 9 14.64 -4.02 -2.79
CA GLN A 9 14.42 -5.46 -2.74
C GLN A 9 12.93 -5.80 -2.77
N ALA A 10 12.14 -5.13 -1.94
CA ALA A 10 10.70 -5.37 -1.88
C ALA A 10 10.02 -4.99 -3.20
N GLY A 11 10.41 -3.84 -3.77
CA GLY A 11 9.88 -3.38 -5.05
C GLY A 11 10.17 -4.35 -6.18
N LYS A 12 11.35 -4.92 -6.20
CA LYS A 12 11.72 -5.94 -7.19
C LYS A 12 10.87 -7.20 -7.03
N ALA A 13 10.65 -7.63 -5.78
CA ALA A 13 9.88 -8.84 -5.51
C ALA A 13 8.41 -8.69 -5.91
N TRP A 14 7.83 -7.51 -5.77
CA TRP A 14 6.40 -7.28 -5.98
C TRP A 14 6.07 -6.43 -7.20
N GLY A 15 7.06 -5.98 -7.95
CA GLY A 15 6.85 -5.14 -9.13
C GLY A 15 6.37 -3.73 -8.80
N VAL A 16 6.83 -3.16 -7.70
CA VAL A 16 6.45 -1.83 -7.23
C VAL A 16 7.67 -0.92 -7.24
N SER A 17 7.49 0.33 -7.68
CA SER A 17 8.56 1.31 -7.71
C SER A 17 9.12 1.57 -6.30
N PRO A 18 10.43 1.45 -6.07
CA PRO A 18 11.01 1.77 -4.77
C PRO A 18 10.85 3.25 -4.39
N ARG A 19 10.76 4.15 -5.38
CA ARG A 19 10.48 5.56 -5.10
C ARG A 19 9.09 5.75 -4.51
N LEU A 20 8.12 4.99 -5.00
CA LEU A 20 6.77 5.00 -4.44
C LEU A 20 6.79 4.51 -2.99
N ILE A 21 7.51 3.41 -2.73
CA ILE A 21 7.61 2.85 -1.38
C ILE A 21 8.23 3.86 -0.42
N THR A 22 9.35 4.47 -0.80
CA THR A 22 10.03 5.44 0.07
C THR A 22 9.22 6.71 0.26
N ALA A 23 8.47 7.13 -0.75
CA ALA A 23 7.56 8.27 -0.62
C ALA A 23 6.46 8.01 0.41
N ILE A 24 5.89 6.81 0.40
CA ILE A 24 4.89 6.40 1.38
C ILE A 24 5.51 6.37 2.79
N ILE A 25 6.71 5.81 2.93
CA ILE A 25 7.40 5.80 4.22
C ILE A 25 7.58 7.23 4.77
N ALA A 26 7.99 8.16 3.91
CA ALA A 26 8.19 9.55 4.31
C ALA A 26 6.89 10.19 4.79
N VAL A 27 5.80 9.98 4.06
CA VAL A 27 4.48 10.54 4.40
C VAL A 27 3.89 9.89 5.65
N GLU A 28 4.00 8.57 5.77
CA GLU A 28 3.32 7.83 6.83
C GLU A 28 4.05 7.90 8.17
N SER A 29 5.36 7.71 8.18
CA SER A 29 6.11 7.59 9.43
C SER A 29 7.30 8.54 9.55
N GLY A 30 7.65 9.24 8.48
CA GLY A 30 8.89 10.01 8.45
C GLY A 30 10.13 9.15 8.60
N GLY A 31 10.01 7.85 8.38
CA GLY A 31 11.13 6.91 8.50
C GLY A 31 11.30 6.29 9.88
N ASN A 32 10.30 6.43 10.77
CA ASN A 32 10.36 5.84 12.11
C ASN A 32 9.81 4.42 12.11
N PRO A 33 10.67 3.37 12.29
CA PRO A 33 10.22 1.99 12.17
C PRO A 33 9.34 1.51 13.31
N THR A 34 9.32 2.19 14.44
CA THR A 34 8.55 1.77 15.61
C THR A 34 7.32 2.64 15.89
N LEU A 35 7.01 3.55 14.99
CA LEU A 35 5.87 4.46 15.16
C LEU A 35 4.54 3.66 15.18
N VAL A 36 3.71 3.96 16.18
CA VAL A 36 2.35 3.40 16.26
C VAL A 36 1.39 4.57 16.37
N SER A 37 0.46 4.67 15.43
CA SER A 37 -0.53 5.74 15.43
C SER A 37 -1.68 5.47 16.40
N LYS A 38 -2.52 6.48 16.62
CA LYS A 38 -3.72 6.34 17.47
C LYS A 38 -4.69 5.29 16.92
N SER A 39 -4.68 5.07 15.61
CA SER A 39 -5.54 4.09 14.96
C SER A 39 -4.87 2.72 14.81
N ASN A 40 -3.75 2.50 15.50
CA ASN A 40 -2.98 1.24 15.48
C ASN A 40 -2.33 0.92 14.14
N ALA A 41 -1.98 1.94 13.36
CA ALA A 41 -1.11 1.78 12.22
C ALA A 41 0.34 1.73 12.72
N VAL A 42 1.13 0.77 12.22
CA VAL A 42 2.43 0.43 12.81
C VAL A 42 3.54 0.52 11.78
N GLY A 43 4.66 1.11 12.20
CA GLY A 43 5.95 1.04 11.52
C GLY A 43 6.10 1.95 10.34
N LEU A 44 7.09 1.66 9.52
CA LEU A 44 7.53 2.53 8.42
C LEU A 44 6.42 2.90 7.46
N MET A 45 5.62 1.93 7.04
CA MET A 45 4.53 2.15 6.08
C MET A 45 3.16 2.25 6.77
N GLN A 46 3.14 2.32 8.10
CA GLN A 46 1.92 2.50 8.89
C GLN A 46 0.82 1.50 8.52
N LEU A 47 1.14 0.22 8.65
CA LEU A 47 0.20 -0.87 8.37
C LEU A 47 -0.68 -1.17 9.58
N LYS A 48 -1.96 -1.39 9.32
CA LYS A 48 -2.88 -1.90 10.33
C LYS A 48 -2.97 -3.41 10.22
N ALA A 49 -2.65 -4.10 11.31
CA ALA A 49 -2.63 -5.56 11.35
C ALA A 49 -3.97 -6.18 10.94
N SER A 50 -5.07 -5.58 11.40
CA SER A 50 -6.42 -6.13 11.20
C SER A 50 -7.02 -5.87 9.82
N THR A 51 -6.42 -5.01 9.03
CA THR A 51 -6.92 -4.67 7.69
C THR A 51 -5.87 -5.03 6.64
N ALA A 52 -4.92 -4.14 6.36
CA ALA A 52 -3.88 -4.39 5.36
C ALA A 52 -3.04 -5.62 5.70
N GLY A 53 -2.64 -5.78 6.97
CA GLY A 53 -1.85 -6.92 7.39
C GLY A 53 -2.58 -8.24 7.20
N ARG A 54 -3.85 -8.29 7.58
CA ARG A 54 -4.68 -9.49 7.40
C ARG A 54 -4.85 -9.80 5.90
N GLU A 55 -5.02 -8.79 5.07
CA GLU A 55 -5.20 -8.98 3.63
C GLU A 55 -3.94 -9.55 3.00
N VAL A 56 -2.76 -9.09 3.40
CA VAL A 56 -1.49 -9.66 2.94
C VAL A 56 -1.37 -11.11 3.39
N TYR A 57 -1.70 -11.41 4.65
CA TYR A 57 -1.68 -12.78 5.15
C TYR A 57 -2.59 -13.67 4.34
N ARG A 58 -3.80 -13.21 4.05
CA ARG A 58 -4.75 -13.98 3.23
C ARG A 58 -4.19 -14.26 1.83
N TYR A 59 -3.59 -13.26 1.22
CA TYR A 59 -2.98 -13.41 -0.10
C TYR A 59 -1.86 -14.45 -0.08
N MET A 60 -1.08 -14.50 1.00
CA MET A 60 0.02 -15.45 1.15
C MET A 60 -0.45 -16.85 1.56
N GLY A 61 -1.74 -17.03 1.81
CA GLY A 61 -2.28 -18.30 2.28
C GLY A 61 -2.05 -18.55 3.78
N TRP A 62 -1.75 -17.49 4.54
CA TRP A 62 -1.52 -17.56 5.98
C TRP A 62 -2.79 -17.20 6.73
N SER A 63 -3.03 -17.85 7.87
CA SER A 63 -4.17 -17.51 8.74
C SER A 63 -3.80 -16.38 9.69
N GLY A 64 -4.81 -15.62 10.13
CA GLY A 64 -4.62 -14.57 11.13
C GLY A 64 -4.10 -13.27 10.55
N GLN A 65 -3.30 -12.59 11.35
CA GLN A 65 -2.75 -11.28 11.01
C GLN A 65 -1.40 -11.08 11.69
N PRO A 66 -0.56 -10.16 11.20
CA PRO A 66 0.74 -9.92 11.81
C PRO A 66 0.60 -9.32 13.21
N SER A 67 1.58 -9.59 14.06
CA SER A 67 1.67 -8.96 15.37
C SER A 67 2.23 -7.54 15.24
N THR A 68 2.00 -6.71 16.26
CA THR A 68 2.61 -5.39 16.33
C THR A 68 4.13 -5.48 16.28
N SER A 69 4.71 -6.47 16.97
CA SER A 69 6.15 -6.71 16.98
C SER A 69 6.68 -6.99 15.57
N GLU A 70 5.98 -7.84 14.82
CA GLU A 70 6.35 -8.13 13.42
C GLU A 70 6.32 -6.86 12.58
N LEU A 71 5.29 -6.04 12.74
CA LEU A 71 5.14 -4.81 11.95
C LEU A 71 6.15 -3.72 12.33
N LYS A 72 6.78 -3.81 13.49
CA LYS A 72 7.88 -2.91 13.86
C LYS A 72 9.22 -3.32 13.26
N ASN A 73 9.32 -4.51 12.69
CA ASN A 73 10.51 -4.94 11.97
C ASN A 73 10.53 -4.25 10.60
N PRO A 74 11.60 -3.48 10.27
CA PRO A 74 11.62 -2.71 9.02
C PRO A 74 11.46 -3.55 7.77
N GLU A 75 12.15 -4.69 7.68
CA GLU A 75 12.07 -5.54 6.50
C GLU A 75 10.68 -6.13 6.33
N ARG A 76 10.09 -6.61 7.43
CA ARG A 76 8.73 -7.17 7.40
C ARG A 76 7.70 -6.11 7.06
N ASN A 77 7.84 -4.92 7.64
CA ASN A 77 6.89 -3.83 7.39
C ASN A 77 6.92 -3.40 5.93
N ILE A 78 8.12 -3.14 5.39
CA ILE A 78 8.27 -2.72 3.98
C ILE A 78 7.81 -3.82 3.04
N SER A 79 8.16 -5.08 3.32
CA SER A 79 7.72 -6.21 2.50
C SER A 79 6.20 -6.30 2.45
N MET A 80 5.54 -6.22 3.60
CA MET A 80 4.07 -6.32 3.66
C MET A 80 3.38 -5.10 3.08
N GLY A 81 3.90 -3.90 3.32
CA GLY A 81 3.33 -2.69 2.72
C GLY A 81 3.43 -2.71 1.20
N THR A 82 4.57 -3.18 0.68
CA THR A 82 4.78 -3.31 -0.76
C THR A 82 3.86 -4.38 -1.36
N ALA A 83 3.72 -5.51 -0.66
CA ALA A 83 2.76 -6.55 -1.07
C ALA A 83 1.34 -6.00 -1.13
N TYR A 84 0.95 -5.19 -0.15
CA TYR A 84 -0.37 -4.58 -0.12
C TYR A 84 -0.59 -3.64 -1.30
N LEU A 85 0.42 -2.83 -1.66
CA LEU A 85 0.36 -2.00 -2.86
C LEU A 85 0.13 -2.85 -4.12
N SER A 86 0.85 -3.96 -4.25
CA SER A 86 0.68 -4.88 -5.37
C SER A 86 -0.70 -5.50 -5.41
N ILE A 87 -1.23 -5.90 -4.26
CA ILE A 87 -2.58 -6.46 -4.15
C ILE A 87 -3.61 -5.43 -4.62
N MET A 88 -3.48 -4.17 -4.22
CA MET A 88 -4.40 -3.12 -4.66
C MET A 88 -4.29 -2.87 -6.16
N GLU A 89 -3.08 -2.80 -6.68
CA GLU A 89 -2.85 -2.56 -8.10
C GLU A 89 -3.51 -3.61 -8.97
N HIS A 90 -3.37 -4.87 -8.61
CA HIS A 90 -3.87 -6.01 -9.39
C HIS A 90 -5.28 -6.43 -8.99
N GLY A 91 -5.86 -5.79 -8.00
CA GLY A 91 -7.20 -6.07 -7.50
C GLY A 91 -8.14 -4.89 -7.70
N VAL A 92 -8.38 -4.15 -6.61
CA VAL A 92 -9.38 -3.08 -6.60
C VAL A 92 -9.08 -1.95 -7.60
N LEU A 93 -7.80 -1.71 -7.90
CA LEU A 93 -7.39 -0.67 -8.86
C LEU A 93 -7.08 -1.25 -10.25
N LYS A 94 -7.32 -2.54 -10.44
CA LYS A 94 -7.13 -3.19 -11.73
C LYS A 94 -7.92 -2.46 -12.81
N GLY A 95 -7.29 -2.25 -13.97
CA GLY A 95 -7.94 -1.60 -15.09
C GLY A 95 -7.47 -0.16 -15.33
N ILE A 96 -6.82 0.47 -14.36
CA ILE A 96 -6.20 1.78 -14.57
C ILE A 96 -5.01 1.57 -15.52
N LYS A 97 -5.03 2.26 -16.67
CA LYS A 97 -4.10 1.99 -17.77
C LYS A 97 -2.83 2.83 -17.74
N ASP A 98 -2.94 4.08 -17.33
CA ASP A 98 -1.80 5.00 -17.30
C ASP A 98 -0.95 4.75 -16.07
N ALA A 99 0.36 4.59 -16.25
CA ALA A 99 1.27 4.27 -15.16
C ALA A 99 1.36 5.37 -14.10
N GLU A 100 1.36 6.64 -14.51
CA GLU A 100 1.40 7.74 -13.56
C GLU A 100 0.10 7.83 -12.76
N VAL A 101 -1.03 7.67 -13.45
CA VAL A 101 -2.34 7.66 -12.79
C VAL A 101 -2.43 6.51 -11.80
N MET A 102 -1.90 5.33 -12.15
CA MET A 102 -1.85 4.20 -11.24
C MET A 102 -1.03 4.53 -9.99
N GLN A 103 0.12 5.19 -10.14
CA GLN A 103 0.93 5.56 -8.97
C GLN A 103 0.18 6.53 -8.05
N TYR A 104 -0.48 7.53 -8.61
CA TYR A 104 -1.32 8.44 -7.82
C TYR A 104 -2.44 7.69 -7.10
N ALA A 105 -3.10 6.78 -7.83
CA ALA A 105 -4.18 5.98 -7.26
C ALA A 105 -3.69 5.11 -6.11
N LEU A 106 -2.50 4.53 -6.25
CA LEU A 106 -1.89 3.72 -5.19
C LEU A 106 -1.59 4.55 -3.93
N VAL A 107 -1.00 5.73 -4.09
CA VAL A 107 -0.71 6.60 -2.95
C VAL A 107 -1.99 7.01 -2.24
N VAL A 108 -2.97 7.53 -2.98
CA VAL A 108 -4.23 7.99 -2.41
C VAL A 108 -4.98 6.83 -1.75
N SER A 109 -5.00 5.67 -2.39
CA SER A 109 -5.67 4.48 -1.86
C SER A 109 -4.97 3.95 -0.60
N TYR A 110 -3.66 4.02 -0.58
CA TYR A 110 -2.90 3.59 0.60
C TYR A 110 -3.23 4.47 1.81
N VAL A 111 -3.26 5.77 1.60
CA VAL A 111 -3.48 6.74 2.69
C VAL A 111 -4.96 6.77 3.11
N ASN A 112 -5.88 6.77 2.15
CA ASN A 112 -7.31 7.02 2.42
C ASN A 112 -8.23 5.82 2.17
N GLY A 113 -7.70 4.73 1.60
CA GLY A 113 -8.50 3.58 1.22
C GLY A 113 -8.94 3.64 -0.24
N ALA A 114 -8.84 2.51 -0.94
CA ALA A 114 -9.18 2.42 -2.36
C ALA A 114 -10.67 2.67 -2.60
N GLY A 115 -11.52 2.21 -1.70
CA GLY A 115 -12.96 2.46 -1.81
C GLY A 115 -13.31 3.93 -1.80
N ALA A 116 -12.64 4.72 -0.97
CA ALA A 116 -12.86 6.17 -0.90
C ALA A 116 -12.43 6.85 -2.20
N LEU A 117 -11.28 6.44 -2.77
CA LEU A 117 -10.82 6.98 -4.04
C LEU A 117 -11.85 6.72 -5.14
N LEU A 118 -12.26 5.46 -5.29
CA LEU A 118 -13.17 5.08 -6.37
C LEU A 118 -14.52 5.77 -6.25
N ARG A 119 -15.05 5.91 -5.03
CA ARG A 119 -16.34 6.59 -4.81
C ARG A 119 -16.32 8.08 -5.16
N THR A 120 -15.13 8.70 -5.20
CA THR A 120 -15.00 10.07 -5.67
C THR A 120 -15.43 10.20 -7.14
N PHE A 121 -15.25 9.15 -7.93
CA PHE A 121 -15.62 9.13 -9.35
C PHE A 121 -17.01 8.52 -9.57
N SER A 122 -17.28 7.37 -8.94
CA SER A 122 -18.57 6.70 -9.08
C SER A 122 -18.74 5.66 -7.98
N SER A 123 -19.99 5.33 -7.63
CA SER A 123 -20.30 4.23 -6.71
C SER A 123 -20.08 2.86 -7.36
N ASP A 124 -20.05 2.80 -8.71
CA ASP A 124 -19.76 1.58 -9.47
C ASP A 124 -18.27 1.53 -9.78
N ARG A 125 -17.59 0.46 -9.34
CA ARG A 125 -16.14 0.33 -9.51
C ARG A 125 -15.72 0.39 -10.98
N LYS A 126 -16.44 -0.33 -11.84
CA LYS A 126 -16.12 -0.37 -13.28
C LYS A 126 -16.21 1.01 -13.90
N GLU A 127 -17.30 1.73 -13.59
CA GLU A 127 -17.50 3.09 -14.07
C GLU A 127 -16.43 4.04 -13.51
N ALA A 128 -16.07 3.90 -12.23
CA ALA A 128 -15.01 4.72 -11.62
C ALA A 128 -13.68 4.53 -12.34
N ILE A 129 -13.30 3.29 -12.64
CA ILE A 129 -12.06 2.99 -13.38
C ILE A 129 -12.12 3.60 -14.78
N GLU A 130 -13.25 3.51 -15.46
CA GLU A 130 -13.42 4.13 -16.79
C GLU A 130 -13.24 5.64 -16.71
N GLU A 131 -13.83 6.30 -15.72
CA GLU A 131 -13.68 7.74 -15.53
C GLU A 131 -12.23 8.12 -15.25
N ILE A 132 -11.52 7.35 -14.42
CA ILE A 132 -10.11 7.59 -14.14
C ILE A 132 -9.28 7.46 -15.41
N ASN A 133 -9.55 6.46 -16.24
CA ASN A 133 -8.83 6.24 -17.51
C ASN A 133 -9.09 7.36 -18.53
N ASP A 134 -10.22 8.03 -18.43
CA ASP A 134 -10.57 9.13 -19.33
C ASP A 134 -9.95 10.46 -18.91
N MET A 135 -9.30 10.52 -17.77
CA MET A 135 -8.58 11.71 -17.32
C MET A 135 -7.27 11.87 -18.10
N ASP A 136 -6.96 13.07 -18.45
CA ASP A 136 -5.71 13.40 -19.14
C ASP A 136 -4.56 13.65 -18.16
#